data_bc5999208e605a9785ca915d76179ed4
#
_entry.id   bc5999208e605a9785ca915d76179ed4
#
_cell.length_a   1.000
_cell.length_b   1.000
_cell.length_c   1.000
_cell.angle_alpha   90.00
_cell.angle_beta   90.00
_cell.angle_gamma   90.00
#
_symmetry.space_group_name_H-M   'P 1'
#
loop_
_entity.id
_entity.type
_entity.pdbx_description
1 polymer ?
#
loop_
_entity_poly.entity_id
_entity_poly.type
_entity_poly.pdbx_seq_one_letter_code
_entity_poly.pdbx_strand_id
1 'polypeptide(L)'
;VDKACRDIIEEEGFGEYFIHGTGHGVGRQVHEPPTVNSNSEEILRPGMPITIEPGIYIPKSMGVRIEDLLIITEIGILNITKSTKELVII
;
A
#
# COMPACT_ATOMS: atom_id res chain seq x y z
N VAL A 1 -1.08 -9.81 1.37
CA VAL A 1 -0.35 -8.59 1.03
C VAL A 1 -0.26 -7.65 2.23
N ASP A 2 -1.39 -7.25 2.81
CA ASP A 2 -1.42 -6.31 3.96
C ASP A 2 -0.50 -6.76 5.10
N LYS A 3 -0.58 -8.04 5.48
CA LYS A 3 0.26 -8.58 6.56
C LYS A 3 1.76 -8.34 6.32
N ALA A 4 2.25 -8.48 5.11
CA ALA A 4 3.67 -8.28 4.80
C ALA A 4 4.12 -6.83 5.08
N CYS A 5 3.31 -5.85 4.71
CA CYS A 5 3.59 -4.45 5.01
C CYS A 5 3.48 -4.17 6.52
N ARG A 6 2.44 -4.67 7.13
CA ARG A 6 2.14 -4.44 8.55
C ARG A 6 3.19 -5.03 9.47
N ASP A 7 3.63 -6.26 9.21
CA ASP A 7 4.67 -6.93 10.01
C ASP A 7 5.98 -6.13 10.01
N ILE A 8 6.40 -5.61 8.87
CA ILE A 8 7.63 -4.78 8.77
C ILE A 8 7.49 -3.53 9.64
N ILE A 9 6.35 -2.86 9.58
CA ILE A 9 6.10 -1.64 10.34
C ILE A 9 6.02 -1.94 11.85
N GLU A 10 5.41 -3.07 12.23
CA GLU A 10 5.34 -3.52 13.62
C GLU A 10 6.72 -3.88 14.17
N GLU A 11 7.54 -4.60 13.40
CA GLU A 11 8.92 -4.96 13.79
C GLU A 11 9.79 -3.74 14.07
N GLU A 12 9.56 -2.63 13.37
CA GLU A 12 10.25 -1.36 13.58
C GLU A 12 9.63 -0.52 14.73
N GLY A 13 8.57 -1.00 15.37
CA GLY A 13 7.95 -0.34 16.53
C GLY A 13 6.89 0.71 16.18
N PHE A 14 6.41 0.77 14.93
CA PHE A 14 5.44 1.76 14.47
C PHE A 14 4.05 1.19 14.14
N GLY A 15 3.77 -0.06 14.52
CA GLY A 15 2.53 -0.74 14.18
C GLY A 15 1.26 0.00 14.59
N GLU A 16 1.24 0.63 15.77
CA GLU A 16 0.11 1.40 16.27
C GLU A 16 -0.19 2.65 15.44
N TYR A 17 0.75 3.11 14.63
CA TYR A 17 0.62 4.30 13.79
C TYR A 17 0.22 4.00 12.34
N PHE A 18 0.15 2.73 11.96
CA PHE A 18 -0.37 2.29 10.66
C PHE A 18 -1.86 1.97 10.77
N ILE A 19 -2.69 2.97 10.58
CA ILE A 19 -4.10 2.99 10.96
C ILE A 19 -5.09 2.78 9.82
N HIS A 20 -4.62 2.37 8.64
CA HIS A 20 -5.47 2.07 7.48
C HIS A 20 -5.01 0.81 6.76
N GLY A 21 -5.75 0.37 5.76
CA GLY A 21 -5.34 -0.76 4.92
C GLY A 21 -4.15 -0.42 4.03
N THR A 22 -3.52 -1.43 3.50
CA THR A 22 -2.31 -1.28 2.66
C THR A 22 -2.62 -0.73 1.28
N GLY A 23 -3.85 -0.96 0.75
CA GLY A 23 -4.21 -0.47 -0.56
C GLY A 23 -5.60 -0.88 -1.03
N HIS A 24 -5.86 -0.60 -2.31
CA HIS A 24 -7.17 -0.82 -2.94
C HIS A 24 -7.04 -0.93 -4.45
N GLY A 25 -8.11 -1.41 -5.09
CA GLY A 25 -8.22 -1.36 -6.55
C GLY A 25 -8.41 0.06 -7.08
N VAL A 26 -8.03 0.26 -8.31
CA VAL A 26 -8.20 1.53 -9.03
C VAL A 26 -8.82 1.24 -10.40
N GLY A 27 -9.85 1.99 -10.76
CA GLY A 27 -10.51 1.84 -12.05
C GLY A 27 -11.30 3.09 -12.40
N ARG A 28 -12.60 2.94 -12.59
CA ARG A 28 -13.49 4.09 -12.82
C ARG A 28 -13.64 4.96 -11.57
N GLN A 29 -13.41 4.37 -10.42
CA GLN A 29 -13.36 5.07 -9.14
C GLN A 29 -11.93 5.05 -8.61
N VAL A 30 -11.58 6.06 -7.81
CA VAL A 30 -10.26 6.12 -7.16
C VAL A 30 -10.10 4.96 -6.20
N HIS A 31 -11.14 4.65 -5.43
CA HIS A 31 -11.19 3.54 -4.51
C HIS A 31 -12.26 2.55 -4.96
N GLU A 32 -11.84 1.37 -5.37
CA GLU A 32 -12.74 0.27 -5.72
C GLU A 32 -12.11 -1.08 -5.33
N PRO A 33 -12.90 -2.17 -5.30
CA PRO A 33 -12.31 -3.51 -5.08
C PRO A 33 -11.21 -3.84 -6.09
N PRO A 34 -10.21 -4.67 -5.67
CA PRO A 34 -10.12 -5.37 -4.40
C PRO A 34 -9.66 -4.48 -3.25
N THR A 35 -10.06 -4.79 -2.02
CA THR A 35 -9.54 -4.16 -0.82
C THR A 35 -8.29 -4.89 -0.34
N VAL A 36 -7.23 -4.17 -0.04
CA VAL A 36 -5.97 -4.74 0.48
C VAL A 36 -5.80 -4.33 1.94
N ASN A 37 -6.40 -5.08 2.83
CA ASN A 37 -6.31 -4.89 4.28
C ASN A 37 -6.29 -6.23 5.03
N SER A 38 -6.18 -6.18 6.35
CA SER A 38 -6.09 -7.38 7.19
C SER A 38 -7.33 -8.27 7.18
N ASN A 39 -8.48 -7.74 6.80
CA ASN A 39 -9.76 -8.45 6.80
C ASN A 39 -10.18 -8.93 5.40
N SER A 40 -9.43 -8.58 4.36
CA SER A 40 -9.80 -8.95 3.00
C SER A 40 -9.54 -10.42 2.72
N GLU A 41 -10.54 -11.08 2.15
CA GLU A 41 -10.47 -12.43 1.62
C GLU A 41 -10.41 -12.45 0.09
N GLU A 42 -10.32 -11.27 -0.53
CA GLU A 42 -10.27 -11.14 -1.99
C GLU A 42 -8.97 -11.68 -2.56
N ILE A 43 -9.10 -12.44 -3.63
CA ILE A 43 -7.96 -13.02 -4.35
C ILE A 43 -7.55 -12.07 -5.49
N LEU A 44 -6.31 -11.64 -5.45
CA LEU A 44 -5.74 -10.83 -6.53
C LEU A 44 -5.56 -11.67 -7.78
N ARG A 45 -5.94 -11.12 -8.93
CA ARG A 45 -5.89 -11.79 -10.23
C ARG A 45 -5.13 -10.95 -11.24
N PRO A 46 -4.51 -11.58 -12.25
CA PRO A 46 -3.86 -10.86 -13.34
C PRO A 46 -4.79 -9.84 -13.99
N GLY A 47 -4.24 -8.67 -14.30
CA GLY A 47 -4.96 -7.53 -14.84
C GLY A 47 -5.49 -6.55 -13.81
N MET A 48 -5.52 -6.90 -12.52
CA MET A 48 -5.98 -5.98 -11.47
C MET A 48 -4.95 -4.90 -11.18
N PRO A 49 -5.31 -3.61 -11.30
CA PRO A 49 -4.52 -2.52 -10.75
C PRO A 49 -4.84 -2.35 -9.26
N ILE A 50 -3.81 -2.27 -8.43
CA ILE A 50 -3.95 -2.03 -6.99
C ILE A 50 -2.94 -1.00 -6.52
N THR A 51 -3.29 -0.23 -5.50
CA THR A 51 -2.33 0.58 -4.77
C THR A 51 -1.68 -0.22 -3.65
N ILE A 52 -0.44 0.10 -3.34
CA ILE A 52 0.26 -0.32 -2.12
C ILE A 52 0.80 0.95 -1.48
N GLU A 53 0.19 1.34 -0.37
CA GLU A 53 0.35 2.67 0.20
C GLU A 53 0.45 2.67 1.73
N PRO A 54 1.32 1.83 2.32
CA PRO A 54 1.49 1.84 3.76
C PRO A 54 1.91 3.21 4.26
N GLY A 55 1.46 3.57 5.47
CA GLY A 55 1.74 4.86 6.05
C GLY A 55 1.84 4.80 7.56
N ILE A 56 2.63 5.71 8.12
CA ILE A 56 2.85 5.89 9.55
C ILE A 56 2.49 7.32 9.90
N TYR A 57 1.64 7.50 10.92
CA TYR A 57 1.13 8.82 11.31
C TYR A 57 1.30 9.01 12.81
N ILE A 58 2.34 9.74 13.20
CA ILE A 58 2.67 10.00 14.61
C ILE A 58 1.97 11.27 15.06
N PRO A 59 0.98 11.18 16.01
CA PRO A 59 0.21 12.35 16.43
C PRO A 59 1.10 13.51 16.87
N LYS A 60 0.73 14.72 16.43
CA LYS A 60 1.43 15.98 16.74
C LYS A 60 2.89 16.05 16.28
N SER A 61 3.34 15.12 15.48
CA SER A 61 4.71 15.07 14.96
C SER A 61 4.71 15.09 13.43
N MET A 62 4.58 13.94 12.80
CA MET A 62 4.62 13.82 11.36
C MET A 62 3.88 12.57 10.88
N GLY A 63 3.59 12.54 9.61
CA GLY A 63 3.14 11.34 8.92
C GLY A 63 3.87 11.18 7.60
N VAL A 64 4.02 9.95 7.16
CA VAL A 64 4.57 9.60 5.86
C VAL A 64 3.79 8.44 5.27
N ARG A 65 3.47 8.55 3.98
CA ARG A 65 2.89 7.48 3.17
C ARG A 65 3.66 7.42 1.86
N ILE A 66 4.04 6.22 1.47
CA ILE A 66 4.70 5.97 0.19
C ILE A 66 3.80 5.03 -0.59
N GLU A 67 3.46 5.41 -1.81
CA GLU A 67 2.47 4.73 -2.63
C GLU A 67 3.04 4.29 -3.96
N ASP A 68 2.78 3.03 -4.29
CA ASP A 68 2.98 2.46 -5.62
C ASP A 68 1.65 2.01 -6.22
N LEU A 69 1.48 2.23 -7.51
CA LEU A 69 0.42 1.62 -8.30
C LEU A 69 0.99 0.42 -9.06
N LEU A 70 0.43 -0.75 -8.77
CA LEU A 70 0.89 -2.02 -9.31
C LEU A 70 -0.18 -2.63 -10.21
N ILE A 71 0.27 -3.31 -11.27
CA ILE A 71 -0.60 -4.21 -12.05
C ILE A 71 -0.22 -5.65 -11.69
N ILE A 72 -1.20 -6.45 -11.26
CA ILE A 72 -0.99 -7.88 -11.05
C ILE A 72 -0.82 -8.54 -12.41
N THR A 73 0.19 -9.41 -12.54
CA THR A 73 0.46 -10.15 -13.78
C THR A 73 0.41 -11.66 -13.53
N GLU A 74 0.47 -12.45 -14.60
CA GLU A 74 0.51 -13.93 -14.51
C GLU A 74 1.72 -14.45 -13.74
N ILE A 75 2.81 -13.69 -13.70
CA ILE A 75 4.09 -14.12 -13.12
C ILE A 75 4.57 -13.24 -11.96
N GLY A 76 3.76 -12.29 -11.50
CA GLY A 76 4.14 -11.39 -10.42
C GLY A 76 3.43 -10.04 -10.49
N ILE A 77 4.19 -8.97 -10.44
CA ILE A 77 3.68 -7.60 -10.47
C ILE A 77 4.45 -6.72 -11.45
N LEU A 78 3.78 -5.72 -11.98
CA LEU A 78 4.38 -4.61 -12.71
C LEU A 78 4.16 -3.31 -11.92
N ASN A 79 5.23 -2.72 -11.40
CA ASN A 79 5.16 -1.41 -10.74
C ASN A 79 5.20 -0.31 -11.80
N ILE A 80 4.13 0.46 -11.91
CA ILE A 80 4.02 1.55 -12.89
C ILE A 80 4.33 2.93 -12.30
N THR A 81 4.44 3.05 -10.97
CA THR A 81 4.90 4.27 -10.31
C THR A 81 6.41 4.45 -10.53
N LYS A 82 6.81 5.58 -11.08
CA LYS A 82 8.20 5.89 -11.42
C LYS A 82 8.82 7.00 -10.56
N SER A 83 8.03 7.62 -9.69
CA SER A 83 8.53 8.63 -8.76
C SER A 83 9.59 8.06 -7.82
N THR A 84 10.60 8.89 -7.52
CA THR A 84 11.60 8.51 -6.51
C THR A 84 10.96 8.33 -5.13
N LYS A 85 11.48 7.38 -4.37
CA LYS A 85 11.13 7.17 -2.96
C LYS A 85 12.25 7.63 -2.01
N GLU A 86 13.30 8.17 -2.59
CA GLU A 86 14.39 8.78 -1.81
C GLU A 86 13.89 10.06 -1.12
N LEU A 87 14.44 10.35 0.06
CA LEU A 87 14.18 11.61 0.74
C LEU A 87 14.75 12.77 -0.07
N VAL A 88 13.86 13.66 -0.51
CA VAL A 88 14.25 14.87 -1.25
C VAL A 88 14.17 16.06 -0.30
N ILE A 89 15.28 16.72 -0.11
CA ILE A 89 15.38 17.96 0.68
C ILE A 89 15.49 19.13 -0.29
N ILE A 90 14.52 20.03 -0.20
CA ILE A 90 14.42 21.21 -1.07
C ILE A 90 14.88 22.50 -0.36
#